data_d97bde655a6e4af56aea59570ef9a80f
#
_entry.id   d97bde655a6e4af56aea59570ef9a80f
#
_cell.length_a   1.000
_cell.length_b   1.000
_cell.length_c   1.000
_cell.angle_alpha   90.00
_cell.angle_beta   90.00
_cell.angle_gamma   90.00
#
_symmetry.space_group_name_H-M   'P 1'
#
loop_
_entity.id
_entity.type
_entity.pdbx_description
1 polymer ?
#
loop_
_entity_poly.entity_id
_entity_poly.type
_entity_poly.pdbx_seq_one_letter_code
_entity_poly.pdbx_strand_id
1 'polypeptide(L)'
;MKVVIEADGGSRGNPGPAGYGAVVWTADHSTVLAESKQAIGRATNNVAEYRGLIAGLDDAVKLGATEAAVLMDSKLVVEQMSGRWKVKHPDLLKLYVQAQALASQFRRINYEWVPRARNTYADRLANDAMDAAAQSAAADADPAKIVATESPTSPGWTGARGTPTRLLLLRHGQTELSEQRRYSGRGNPGLNEVGWRQVGAAAGDLARR
;
A
#
# COMPACT_ATOMS: atom_id res chain seq x y z
N MET A 1 18.12 -24.26 -6.90
CA MET A 1 18.64 -22.90 -7.13
C MET A 1 18.44 -22.09 -5.86
N LYS A 2 19.37 -21.20 -5.50
CA LYS A 2 19.22 -20.24 -4.39
C LYS A 2 18.83 -18.88 -4.97
N VAL A 3 17.90 -18.18 -4.30
CA VAL A 3 17.41 -16.86 -4.72
C VAL A 3 17.35 -15.90 -3.54
N VAL A 4 17.27 -14.59 -3.84
CA VAL A 4 16.91 -13.53 -2.90
C VAL A 4 15.53 -13.00 -3.31
N ILE A 5 14.64 -12.82 -2.35
CA ILE A 5 13.29 -12.28 -2.55
C ILE A 5 13.22 -10.97 -1.78
N GLU A 6 12.87 -9.88 -2.45
CA GLU A 6 12.43 -8.64 -1.81
C GLU A 6 10.94 -8.50 -2.00
N ALA A 7 10.23 -8.09 -0.95
CA ALA A 7 8.79 -7.86 -1.02
C ALA A 7 8.41 -6.65 -0.17
N ASP A 8 7.42 -5.93 -0.62
CA ASP A 8 6.82 -4.78 0.06
C ASP A 8 5.32 -4.72 -0.20
N GLY A 9 4.60 -4.09 0.71
CA GLY A 9 3.19 -3.83 0.57
C GLY A 9 2.81 -2.50 1.23
N GLY A 10 1.97 -1.75 0.55
CA GLY A 10 1.54 -0.43 1.01
C GLY A 10 0.04 -0.24 0.98
N SER A 11 -0.45 0.68 1.80
CA SER A 11 -1.84 1.14 1.80
C SER A 11 -1.89 2.65 1.97
N ARG A 12 -2.62 3.34 1.10
CA ARG A 12 -2.89 4.78 1.17
C ARG A 12 -4.06 5.05 2.12
N GLY A 13 -3.76 5.10 3.41
CA GLY A 13 -4.69 4.98 4.53
C GLY A 13 -4.69 3.53 5.06
N ASN A 14 -5.17 3.30 6.29
CA ASN A 14 -5.08 1.98 6.92
C ASN A 14 -6.37 1.61 7.66
N PRO A 15 -7.35 0.94 6.97
CA PRO A 15 -7.31 0.43 5.60
C PRO A 15 -7.56 1.50 4.52
N GLY A 16 -6.97 1.30 3.33
CA GLY A 16 -7.11 2.19 2.17
C GLY A 16 -6.76 1.48 0.87
N PRO A 17 -6.72 2.20 -0.28
CA PRO A 17 -6.19 1.67 -1.52
C PRO A 17 -4.81 1.08 -1.29
N ALA A 18 -4.64 -0.18 -1.62
CA ALA A 18 -3.46 -0.95 -1.27
C ALA A 18 -2.90 -1.72 -2.48
N GLY A 19 -1.60 -1.97 -2.45
CA GLY A 19 -0.90 -2.73 -3.46
C GLY A 19 0.37 -3.34 -2.90
N TYR A 20 0.95 -4.25 -3.65
CA TYR A 20 2.21 -4.88 -3.30
C TYR A 20 3.17 -4.93 -4.47
N GLY A 21 4.45 -5.09 -4.15
CA GLY A 21 5.52 -5.42 -5.06
C GLY A 21 6.38 -6.55 -4.51
N ALA A 22 6.87 -7.41 -5.40
CA ALA A 22 7.83 -8.44 -5.08
C ALA A 22 8.81 -8.61 -6.23
N VAL A 23 10.05 -8.95 -5.92
CA VAL A 23 11.09 -9.23 -6.91
C VAL A 23 11.92 -10.41 -6.44
N VAL A 24 12.23 -11.31 -7.36
CA VAL A 24 13.11 -12.46 -7.16
C VAL A 24 14.41 -12.21 -7.88
N TRP A 25 15.50 -12.24 -7.14
CA TRP A 25 16.86 -12.03 -7.62
C TRP A 25 17.68 -13.31 -7.65
N THR A 26 18.73 -13.33 -8.45
CA THR A 26 19.82 -14.30 -8.32
C THR A 26 20.42 -14.26 -6.91
N ALA A 27 21.13 -15.34 -6.52
CA ALA A 27 21.71 -15.47 -5.18
C ALA A 27 22.74 -14.39 -4.83
N ASP A 28 23.39 -13.81 -5.82
CA ASP A 28 24.34 -12.69 -5.70
C ASP A 28 23.66 -11.32 -5.77
N HIS A 29 22.31 -11.31 -5.88
CA HIS A 29 21.49 -10.09 -5.91
C HIS A 29 21.78 -9.17 -7.11
N SER A 30 22.28 -9.74 -8.22
CA SER A 30 22.73 -8.96 -9.39
C SER A 30 21.72 -8.92 -10.53
N THR A 31 20.87 -9.96 -10.67
CA THR A 31 19.95 -10.11 -11.79
C THR A 31 18.54 -10.40 -11.30
N VAL A 32 17.57 -9.66 -11.83
CA VAL A 32 16.15 -9.93 -11.60
C VAL A 32 15.71 -11.15 -12.39
N LEU A 33 15.10 -12.12 -11.71
CA LEU A 33 14.58 -13.35 -12.29
C LEU A 33 13.06 -13.28 -12.50
N ALA A 34 12.35 -12.59 -11.61
CA ALA A 34 10.91 -12.36 -11.72
C ALA A 34 10.51 -11.09 -10.94
N GLU A 35 9.45 -10.47 -11.40
CA GLU A 35 8.78 -9.34 -10.74
C GLU A 35 7.28 -9.57 -10.68
N SER A 36 6.69 -9.26 -9.55
CA SER A 36 5.23 -9.25 -9.37
C SER A 36 4.79 -7.95 -8.71
N LYS A 37 3.73 -7.34 -9.23
CA LYS A 37 3.08 -6.20 -8.61
C LYS A 37 1.59 -6.22 -8.88
N GLN A 38 0.78 -5.85 -7.88
CA GLN A 38 -0.67 -5.80 -8.03
C GLN A 38 -1.31 -4.85 -7.04
N ALA A 39 -2.27 -4.08 -7.51
CA ALA A 39 -3.22 -3.39 -6.63
C ALA A 39 -4.26 -4.39 -6.11
N ILE A 40 -4.54 -4.35 -4.81
CA ILE A 40 -5.42 -5.32 -4.14
C ILE A 40 -6.73 -4.69 -3.63
N GLY A 41 -7.06 -3.51 -4.14
CA GLY A 41 -8.23 -2.76 -3.69
C GLY A 41 -8.02 -2.18 -2.29
N ARG A 42 -9.08 -2.16 -1.47
CA ARG A 42 -9.02 -1.62 -0.12
C ARG A 42 -8.54 -2.66 0.87
N ALA A 43 -7.37 -2.46 1.46
CA ALA A 43 -6.78 -3.35 2.46
C ALA A 43 -5.94 -2.57 3.50
N THR A 44 -5.52 -3.27 4.56
CA THR A 44 -4.55 -2.74 5.52
C THR A 44 -3.12 -2.92 5.00
N ASN A 45 -2.18 -2.14 5.55
CA ASN A 45 -0.77 -2.27 5.22
C ASN A 45 -0.26 -3.71 5.44
N ASN A 46 -0.57 -4.31 6.58
CA ASN A 46 -0.12 -5.67 6.90
C ASN A 46 -0.65 -6.73 5.92
N VAL A 47 -1.87 -6.56 5.40
CA VAL A 47 -2.42 -7.44 4.36
C VAL A 47 -1.63 -7.29 3.06
N ALA A 48 -1.31 -6.06 2.66
CA ALA A 48 -0.51 -5.79 1.47
C ALA A 48 0.91 -6.39 1.57
N GLU A 49 1.55 -6.24 2.72
CA GLU A 49 2.86 -6.83 3.03
C GLU A 49 2.86 -8.37 2.87
N TYR A 50 1.88 -9.05 3.47
CA TYR A 50 1.73 -10.50 3.29
C TYR A 50 1.47 -10.89 1.84
N ARG A 51 0.69 -10.09 1.09
CA ARG A 51 0.43 -10.35 -0.34
C ARG A 51 1.71 -10.23 -1.16
N GLY A 52 2.56 -9.25 -0.89
CA GLY A 52 3.86 -9.13 -1.51
C GLY A 52 4.76 -10.34 -1.23
N LEU A 53 4.86 -10.75 0.04
CA LEU A 53 5.59 -11.96 0.42
C LEU A 53 5.09 -13.20 -0.31
N ILE A 54 3.77 -13.42 -0.35
CA ILE A 54 3.16 -14.57 -1.02
C ILE A 54 3.51 -14.57 -2.52
N ALA A 55 3.42 -13.42 -3.18
CA ALA A 55 3.76 -13.30 -4.60
C ALA A 55 5.24 -13.64 -4.86
N GLY A 56 6.17 -13.09 -4.07
CA GLY A 56 7.59 -13.39 -4.22
C GLY A 56 7.94 -14.86 -3.96
N LEU A 57 7.30 -15.48 -2.96
CA LEU A 57 7.47 -16.91 -2.69
C LEU A 57 6.93 -17.79 -3.83
N ASP A 58 5.77 -17.46 -4.36
CA ASP A 58 5.14 -18.17 -5.47
C ASP A 58 5.97 -18.08 -6.75
N ASP A 59 6.50 -16.89 -7.07
CA ASP A 59 7.39 -16.69 -8.20
C ASP A 59 8.70 -17.48 -8.04
N ALA A 60 9.28 -17.49 -6.85
CA ALA A 60 10.49 -18.27 -6.58
C ALA A 60 10.25 -19.79 -6.68
N VAL A 61 9.09 -20.27 -6.24
CA VAL A 61 8.68 -21.68 -6.43
C VAL A 61 8.53 -22.02 -7.90
N LYS A 62 7.85 -21.17 -8.69
CA LYS A 62 7.70 -21.36 -10.15
C LYS A 62 9.03 -21.38 -10.88
N LEU A 63 10.03 -20.66 -10.41
CA LEU A 63 11.39 -20.68 -10.92
C LEU A 63 12.19 -21.92 -10.50
N GLY A 64 11.62 -22.79 -9.66
CA GLY A 64 12.31 -24.00 -9.17
C GLY A 64 13.38 -23.70 -8.10
N ALA A 65 13.24 -22.59 -7.36
CA ALA A 65 14.13 -22.28 -6.26
C ALA A 65 13.97 -23.28 -5.12
N THR A 66 15.08 -23.73 -4.56
CA THR A 66 15.12 -24.66 -3.43
C THR A 66 15.62 -24.00 -2.15
N GLU A 67 16.23 -22.84 -2.25
CA GLU A 67 16.67 -22.02 -1.13
C GLU A 67 16.33 -20.56 -1.39
N ALA A 68 15.84 -19.87 -0.37
CA ALA A 68 15.49 -18.45 -0.45
C ALA A 68 15.98 -17.65 0.76
N ALA A 69 16.45 -16.44 0.50
CA ALA A 69 16.60 -15.38 1.50
C ALA A 69 15.53 -14.31 1.22
N VAL A 70 14.63 -14.09 2.16
CA VAL A 70 13.55 -13.11 2.05
C VAL A 70 13.94 -11.86 2.81
N LEU A 71 13.97 -10.72 2.13
CA LEU A 71 14.29 -9.41 2.68
C LEU A 71 13.04 -8.55 2.67
N MET A 72 12.63 -8.01 3.81
CA MET A 72 11.46 -7.14 3.95
C MET A 72 11.70 -6.06 5.01
N ASP A 73 11.10 -4.90 4.82
CA ASP A 73 11.08 -3.83 5.82
C ASP A 73 9.86 -3.91 6.77
N SER A 74 8.99 -4.88 6.56
CA SER A 74 7.90 -5.23 7.47
C SER A 74 8.40 -6.10 8.63
N LYS A 75 8.74 -5.47 9.76
CA LYS A 75 9.17 -6.20 10.95
C LYS A 75 8.12 -7.21 11.41
N LEU A 76 6.82 -6.85 11.33
CA LEU A 76 5.73 -7.74 11.72
C LEU A 76 5.77 -9.05 10.91
N VAL A 77 5.83 -8.96 9.58
CA VAL A 77 5.82 -10.14 8.71
C VAL A 77 7.06 -10.98 8.93
N VAL A 78 8.25 -10.37 8.99
CA VAL A 78 9.52 -11.08 9.24
C VAL A 78 9.49 -11.83 10.57
N GLU A 79 9.04 -11.19 11.66
CA GLU A 79 8.97 -11.82 12.98
C GLU A 79 7.94 -12.95 13.05
N GLN A 80 6.81 -12.79 12.35
CA GLN A 80 5.79 -13.83 12.29
C GLN A 80 6.24 -15.02 11.45
N MET A 81 6.81 -14.80 10.27
CA MET A 81 7.28 -15.87 9.40
C MET A 81 8.49 -16.62 9.98
N SER A 82 9.30 -15.94 10.80
CA SER A 82 10.40 -16.58 11.57
C SER A 82 9.91 -17.33 12.82
N GLY A 83 8.61 -17.32 13.12
CA GLY A 83 8.03 -17.99 14.30
C GLY A 83 8.28 -17.28 15.63
N ARG A 84 8.91 -16.09 15.63
CA ARG A 84 9.18 -15.34 16.86
C ARG A 84 7.94 -14.63 17.39
N TRP A 85 7.02 -14.20 16.50
CA TRP A 85 5.76 -13.58 16.89
C TRP A 85 4.56 -14.42 16.44
N LYS A 86 3.53 -14.49 17.31
CA LYS A 86 2.27 -15.16 16.97
C LYS A 86 1.38 -14.27 16.09
N VAL A 87 0.74 -14.86 15.10
CA VAL A 87 -0.30 -14.21 14.29
C VAL A 87 -1.62 -14.26 15.06
N LYS A 88 -2.14 -13.09 15.47
CA LYS A 88 -3.37 -12.99 16.27
C LYS A 88 -4.59 -12.58 15.43
N HIS A 89 -4.38 -11.79 14.37
CA HIS A 89 -5.47 -11.24 13.57
C HIS A 89 -5.99 -12.32 12.59
N PRO A 90 -7.31 -12.59 12.55
CA PRO A 90 -7.88 -13.66 11.72
C PRO A 90 -7.56 -13.54 10.23
N ASP A 91 -7.61 -12.30 9.68
CA ASP A 91 -7.34 -12.09 8.25
C ASP A 91 -5.86 -12.32 7.91
N LEU A 92 -4.95 -11.94 8.82
CA LEU A 92 -3.52 -12.21 8.65
C LEU A 92 -3.20 -13.69 8.83
N LEU A 93 -3.96 -14.43 9.64
CA LEU A 93 -3.74 -15.85 9.85
C LEU A 93 -3.93 -16.65 8.55
N LYS A 94 -4.93 -16.29 7.73
CA LYS A 94 -5.15 -16.92 6.42
C LYS A 94 -3.95 -16.71 5.49
N LEU A 95 -3.43 -15.48 5.44
CA LEU A 95 -2.27 -15.13 4.61
C LEU A 95 -0.99 -15.79 5.13
N TYR A 96 -0.81 -15.82 6.45
CA TYR A 96 0.29 -16.52 7.09
C TYR A 96 0.32 -18.01 6.72
N VAL A 97 -0.83 -18.70 6.81
CA VAL A 97 -0.93 -20.12 6.44
C VAL A 97 -0.59 -20.32 4.96
N GLN A 98 -1.05 -19.45 4.08
CA GLN A 98 -0.71 -19.49 2.65
C GLN A 98 0.80 -19.27 2.43
N ALA A 99 1.39 -18.28 3.08
CA ALA A 99 2.83 -18.02 3.00
C ALA A 99 3.66 -19.20 3.54
N GLN A 100 3.23 -19.81 4.65
CA GLN A 100 3.89 -20.99 5.21
C GLN A 100 3.81 -22.22 4.28
N ALA A 101 2.68 -22.43 3.60
CA ALA A 101 2.52 -23.49 2.63
C ALA A 101 3.50 -23.35 1.44
N LEU A 102 3.72 -22.12 0.96
CA LEU A 102 4.74 -21.85 -0.05
C LEU A 102 6.16 -22.00 0.52
N ALA A 103 6.40 -21.47 1.71
CA ALA A 103 7.69 -21.55 2.38
C ALA A 103 8.15 -23.00 2.62
N SER A 104 7.20 -23.90 2.89
CA SER A 104 7.51 -25.34 3.11
C SER A 104 8.05 -26.06 1.86
N GLN A 105 7.94 -25.47 0.69
CA GLN A 105 8.46 -26.03 -0.56
C GLN A 105 9.99 -25.76 -0.73
N PHE A 106 10.54 -24.88 0.09
CA PHE A 106 11.98 -24.62 0.08
C PHE A 106 12.71 -25.55 1.05
N ARG A 107 13.82 -26.09 0.63
CA ARG A 107 14.73 -26.86 1.51
C ARG A 107 15.29 -25.99 2.63
N ARG A 108 15.53 -24.70 2.34
CA ARG A 108 16.01 -23.69 3.29
C ARG A 108 15.41 -22.34 2.93
N ILE A 109 14.80 -21.69 3.92
CA ILE A 109 14.33 -20.32 3.80
C ILE A 109 14.74 -19.51 5.03
N ASN A 110 15.15 -18.28 4.82
CA ASN A 110 15.50 -17.32 5.88
C ASN A 110 14.75 -16.02 5.66
N TYR A 111 14.31 -15.38 6.75
CA TYR A 111 13.62 -14.10 6.73
C TYR A 111 14.47 -13.07 7.46
N GLU A 112 14.79 -11.98 6.80
CA GLU A 112 15.61 -10.90 7.32
C GLU A 112 14.87 -9.58 7.20
N TRP A 113 14.83 -8.84 8.30
CA TRP A 113 14.34 -7.47 8.28
C TRP A 113 15.44 -6.53 7.77
N VAL A 114 15.08 -5.69 6.81
CA VAL A 114 15.97 -4.65 6.26
C VAL A 114 15.33 -3.27 6.44
N PRO A 115 16.14 -2.21 6.59
CA PRO A 115 15.60 -0.86 6.55
C PRO A 115 14.94 -0.57 5.19
N ARG A 116 13.88 0.24 5.17
CA ARG A 116 13.15 0.61 3.95
C ARG A 116 14.05 1.11 2.82
N ALA A 117 15.13 1.83 3.16
CA ALA A 117 16.13 2.28 2.20
C ALA A 117 16.84 1.14 1.44
N ARG A 118 16.75 -0.10 1.94
CA ARG A 118 17.31 -1.29 1.31
C ARG A 118 16.25 -2.19 0.66
N ASN A 119 14.97 -1.76 0.66
CA ASN A 119 13.84 -2.47 0.02
C ASN A 119 13.19 -1.59 -1.07
N THR A 120 13.96 -0.68 -1.66
CA THR A 120 13.44 0.36 -2.56
C THR A 120 12.87 -0.18 -3.86
N TYR A 121 13.34 -1.35 -4.32
CA TYR A 121 12.85 -1.95 -5.55
C TYR A 121 11.41 -2.46 -5.37
N ALA A 122 11.17 -3.25 -4.35
CA ALA A 122 9.83 -3.76 -4.04
C ALA A 122 8.86 -2.61 -3.63
N ASP A 123 9.33 -1.59 -2.88
CA ASP A 123 8.57 -0.37 -2.55
C ASP A 123 8.10 0.35 -3.82
N ARG A 124 8.99 0.51 -4.82
CA ARG A 124 8.62 1.11 -6.10
C ARG A 124 7.54 0.31 -6.81
N LEU A 125 7.68 -1.02 -6.90
CA LEU A 125 6.68 -1.89 -7.53
C LEU A 125 5.31 -1.78 -6.85
N ALA A 126 5.27 -1.75 -5.52
CA ALA A 126 4.04 -1.57 -4.75
C ALA A 126 3.38 -0.21 -5.02
N ASN A 127 4.16 0.85 -5.08
CA ASN A 127 3.67 2.20 -5.41
C ASN A 127 3.16 2.27 -6.84
N ASP A 128 3.89 1.73 -7.82
CA ASP A 128 3.48 1.66 -9.23
C ASP A 128 2.13 0.95 -9.39
N ALA A 129 1.92 -0.16 -8.66
CA ALA A 129 0.65 -0.89 -8.70
C ALA A 129 -0.52 -0.05 -8.19
N MET A 130 -0.33 0.68 -7.09
CA MET A 130 -1.36 1.56 -6.54
C MET A 130 -1.63 2.77 -7.45
N ASP A 131 -0.61 3.33 -8.09
CA ASP A 131 -0.74 4.46 -9.02
C ASP A 131 -1.48 4.06 -10.29
N ALA A 132 -1.14 2.92 -10.88
CA ALA A 132 -1.82 2.39 -12.07
C ALA A 132 -3.32 2.13 -11.80
N ALA A 133 -3.66 1.55 -10.64
CA ALA A 133 -5.05 1.35 -10.26
C ALA A 133 -5.82 2.66 -10.05
N ALA A 134 -5.18 3.67 -9.47
CA ALA A 134 -5.79 4.99 -9.30
C ALA A 134 -6.03 5.70 -10.64
N GLN A 135 -5.10 5.55 -11.59
CA GLN A 135 -5.24 6.09 -12.96
C GLN A 135 -6.36 5.39 -13.74
N SER A 136 -6.45 4.04 -13.66
CA SER A 136 -7.53 3.29 -14.30
C SER A 136 -8.89 3.68 -13.73
N ALA A 137 -9.03 3.78 -12.43
CA ALA A 137 -10.26 4.24 -11.78
C ALA A 137 -10.65 5.67 -12.19
N ALA A 138 -9.68 6.53 -12.45
CA ALA A 138 -9.92 7.89 -12.93
C ALA A 138 -10.28 7.93 -14.42
N ALA A 139 -9.75 7.00 -15.24
CA ALA A 139 -10.06 6.90 -16.65
C ALA A 139 -11.46 6.28 -16.91
N ASP A 140 -11.88 5.35 -16.05
CA ASP A 140 -13.23 4.74 -16.10
C ASP A 140 -14.31 5.66 -15.52
N ALA A 141 -13.93 6.74 -14.86
CA ALA A 141 -14.83 7.80 -14.41
C ALA A 141 -15.20 8.69 -15.61
N ASP A 142 -16.14 8.24 -16.44
CA ASP A 142 -16.77 9.04 -17.50
C ASP A 142 -17.34 10.33 -16.87
N PRO A 143 -16.84 11.52 -17.26
CA PRO A 143 -17.36 12.77 -16.72
C PRO A 143 -18.85 13.01 -17.06
N ALA A 144 -19.42 12.28 -18.02
CA ALA A 144 -20.84 12.34 -18.38
C ALA A 144 -21.74 11.44 -17.49
N LYS A 145 -21.19 10.58 -16.64
CA LYS A 145 -21.91 9.68 -15.72
C LYS A 145 -21.98 10.15 -14.28
N ILE A 146 -21.72 11.43 -14.01
CA ILE A 146 -22.08 12.07 -12.72
C ILE A 146 -23.59 12.45 -12.79
N VAL A 147 -24.42 11.51 -13.22
CA VAL A 147 -25.84 11.50 -12.89
C VAL A 147 -25.92 10.86 -11.51
N ALA A 148 -26.52 11.61 -10.58
CA ALA A 148 -26.78 11.21 -9.20
C ALA A 148 -27.06 9.70 -9.08
N THR A 149 -26.04 8.90 -8.78
CA THR A 149 -26.25 7.59 -8.20
C THR A 149 -26.70 7.84 -6.77
N GLU A 150 -27.91 7.43 -6.47
CA GLU A 150 -28.45 7.38 -5.12
C GLU A 150 -27.38 6.84 -4.18
N SER A 151 -27.11 7.59 -3.12
CA SER A 151 -26.17 7.21 -2.08
C SER A 151 -26.43 5.77 -1.64
N PRO A 152 -25.39 4.90 -1.58
CA PRO A 152 -25.58 3.57 -1.01
C PRO A 152 -26.17 3.76 0.39
N THR A 153 -27.28 3.11 0.66
CA THR A 153 -27.96 3.09 1.95
C THR A 153 -26.93 2.87 3.07
N SER A 154 -26.75 3.88 3.89
CA SER A 154 -25.86 3.84 5.05
C SER A 154 -26.20 2.63 5.92
N PRO A 155 -25.23 1.83 6.38
CA PRO A 155 -25.50 0.76 7.33
C PRO A 155 -26.02 1.39 8.64
N GLY A 156 -27.33 1.31 8.87
CA GLY A 156 -27.92 1.18 10.18
C GLY A 156 -27.75 2.28 11.22
N TRP A 157 -27.51 3.53 10.87
CA TRP A 157 -27.63 4.65 11.80
C TRP A 157 -29.09 5.18 11.78
N THR A 158 -29.98 4.43 12.38
CA THR A 158 -31.41 4.73 12.44
C THR A 158 -31.77 5.49 13.74
N GLY A 159 -31.31 6.72 13.88
CA GLY A 159 -31.66 7.48 15.06
C GLY A 159 -31.71 8.99 14.88
N ALA A 160 -31.01 9.56 13.92
CA ALA A 160 -31.02 10.99 13.70
C ALA A 160 -32.21 11.39 12.81
N ARG A 161 -33.27 11.90 13.43
CA ARG A 161 -34.35 12.59 12.75
C ARG A 161 -33.98 14.08 12.70
N GLY A 162 -33.52 14.57 11.55
CA GLY A 162 -33.16 15.97 11.37
C GLY A 162 -32.46 16.23 10.04
N THR A 163 -32.26 17.51 9.71
CA THR A 163 -31.50 17.91 8.53
C THR A 163 -30.06 17.43 8.68
N PRO A 164 -29.47 16.69 7.69
CA PRO A 164 -28.10 16.21 7.78
C PRO A 164 -27.12 17.36 8.00
N THR A 165 -26.20 17.19 8.95
CA THR A 165 -25.07 18.11 9.13
C THR A 165 -24.13 17.99 7.94
N ARG A 166 -23.94 19.07 7.19
CA ARG A 166 -22.89 19.13 6.15
C ARG A 166 -21.56 19.45 6.81
N LEU A 167 -20.62 18.52 6.71
CA LEU A 167 -19.24 18.72 7.15
C LEU A 167 -18.39 19.08 5.94
N LEU A 168 -17.79 20.26 5.95
CA LEU A 168 -16.86 20.71 4.93
C LEU A 168 -15.44 20.56 5.47
N LEU A 169 -14.65 19.69 4.86
CA LEU A 169 -13.24 19.48 5.23
C LEU A 169 -12.37 20.26 4.25
N LEU A 170 -11.72 21.30 4.73
CA LEU A 170 -10.77 22.09 3.97
C LEU A 170 -9.34 21.78 4.43
N ARG A 171 -8.48 21.39 3.49
CA ARG A 171 -7.05 21.22 3.76
C ARG A 171 -6.31 22.51 3.38
N HIS A 172 -5.21 22.81 4.10
CA HIS A 172 -4.31 23.92 3.73
C HIS A 172 -3.73 23.77 2.33
N GLY A 173 -3.40 24.88 1.67
CA GLY A 173 -2.70 24.92 0.40
C GLY A 173 -1.26 24.40 0.51
N GLN A 174 -0.61 24.18 -0.64
CA GLN A 174 0.74 23.67 -0.70
C GLN A 174 1.73 24.63 -0.01
N THR A 175 2.68 24.05 0.73
CA THR A 175 3.82 24.74 1.32
C THR A 175 5.10 24.14 0.73
N GLU A 176 6.26 24.81 0.83
CA GLU A 176 7.54 24.25 0.40
C GLU A 176 7.83 22.89 1.03
N LEU A 177 7.52 22.70 2.32
CA LEU A 177 7.72 21.43 3.00
C LEU A 177 6.80 20.33 2.46
N SER A 178 5.54 20.66 2.13
CA SER A 178 4.62 19.68 1.55
C SER A 178 5.00 19.31 0.11
N GLU A 179 5.55 20.21 -0.66
CA GLU A 179 6.11 19.96 -1.98
C GLU A 179 7.30 19.01 -1.92
N GLN A 180 8.18 19.20 -0.95
CA GLN A 180 9.32 18.34 -0.66
C GLN A 180 8.92 17.03 0.06
N ARG A 181 7.61 16.76 0.28
CA ARG A 181 7.07 15.62 1.03
C ARG A 181 7.63 15.53 2.47
N ARG A 182 7.96 16.66 3.07
CA ARG A 182 8.48 16.76 4.44
C ARG A 182 7.36 17.13 5.41
N TYR A 183 7.40 16.53 6.58
CA TYR A 183 6.47 16.84 7.66
C TYR A 183 6.91 18.12 8.37
N SER A 184 5.96 19.06 8.58
CA SER A 184 6.26 20.36 9.19
C SER A 184 6.31 20.32 10.73
N GLY A 185 5.89 19.21 11.35
CA GLY A 185 5.82 19.10 12.81
C GLY A 185 4.96 20.21 13.42
N ARG A 186 5.53 20.94 14.37
CA ARG A 186 4.89 22.11 15.01
C ARG A 186 5.16 23.44 14.28
N GLY A 187 5.88 23.39 13.17
CA GLY A 187 6.16 24.58 12.36
C GLY A 187 4.90 25.08 11.65
N ASN A 188 4.89 26.38 11.34
CA ASN A 188 3.83 27.01 10.53
C ASN A 188 4.44 27.57 9.24
N PRO A 189 4.79 26.71 8.25
CA PRO A 189 5.37 27.15 6.99
C PRO A 189 4.34 27.93 6.18
N GLY A 190 4.77 29.03 5.55
CA GLY A 190 3.94 29.80 4.62
C GLY A 190 3.54 28.98 3.38
N LEU A 191 2.47 29.39 2.73
CA LEU A 191 2.03 28.83 1.46
C LEU A 191 3.01 29.27 0.35
N ASN A 192 3.35 28.35 -0.56
CA ASN A 192 4.02 28.70 -1.81
C ASN A 192 3.01 29.23 -2.86
N GLU A 193 3.47 29.63 -4.04
CA GLU A 193 2.60 30.18 -5.08
C GLU A 193 1.47 29.23 -5.50
N VAL A 194 1.73 27.92 -5.54
CA VAL A 194 0.71 26.90 -5.86
C VAL A 194 -0.31 26.87 -4.73
N GLY A 195 0.13 26.92 -3.48
CA GLY A 195 -0.74 26.93 -2.31
C GLY A 195 -1.68 28.14 -2.30
N TRP A 196 -1.21 29.32 -2.65
CA TRP A 196 -2.04 30.52 -2.77
C TRP A 196 -3.11 30.39 -3.85
N ARG A 197 -2.76 29.82 -5.02
CA ARG A 197 -3.76 29.53 -6.08
C ARG A 197 -4.82 28.52 -5.63
N GLN A 198 -4.40 27.48 -4.90
CA GLN A 198 -5.33 26.45 -4.34
C GLN A 198 -6.30 27.06 -3.34
N VAL A 199 -5.83 27.93 -2.45
CA VAL A 199 -6.67 28.64 -1.48
C VAL A 199 -7.65 29.56 -2.18
N GLY A 200 -7.21 30.33 -3.19
CA GLY A 200 -8.08 31.19 -3.99
C GLY A 200 -9.20 30.43 -4.70
N ALA A 201 -8.86 29.30 -5.31
CA ALA A 201 -9.86 28.43 -5.95
C ALA A 201 -10.88 27.86 -4.95
N ALA A 202 -10.38 27.37 -3.80
CA ALA A 202 -11.26 26.84 -2.74
C ALA A 202 -12.17 27.92 -2.14
N ALA A 203 -11.65 29.13 -1.93
CA ALA A 203 -12.45 30.27 -1.45
C ALA A 203 -13.57 30.65 -2.44
N GLY A 204 -13.26 30.67 -3.75
CA GLY A 204 -14.27 30.90 -4.78
C GLY A 204 -15.35 29.82 -4.86
N ASP A 205 -15.00 28.58 -4.57
CA ASP A 205 -15.96 27.46 -4.51
C ASP A 205 -16.85 27.52 -3.26
N LEU A 206 -16.27 27.88 -2.13
CA LEU A 206 -16.98 28.08 -0.86
C LEU A 206 -17.97 29.24 -0.94
N ALA A 207 -17.60 30.34 -1.61
CA ALA A 207 -18.46 31.49 -1.76
C ALA A 207 -19.68 31.24 -2.67
N ARG A 208 -19.66 30.20 -3.50
CA ARG A 208 -20.78 29.81 -4.39
C ARG A 208 -21.75 28.82 -3.77
N ARG A 209 -21.45 28.28 -2.58
CA ARG A 209 -22.24 27.29 -1.84
C ARG A 209 -23.09 27.91 -0.76
#